data_2b113754c9f2e3fe4b7e6a5fb9ebf1db
#
_entry.id   2b113754c9f2e3fe4b7e6a5fb9ebf1db
#
_cell.length_a   1.000
_cell.length_b   1.000
_cell.length_c   1.000
_cell.angle_alpha   90.00
_cell.angle_beta   90.00
_cell.angle_gamma   90.00
#
_symmetry.space_group_name_H-M   'P 1'
#
loop_
_entity.id
_entity.type
_entity.pdbx_description
1 polymer ?
#
loop_
_entity_poly.entity_id
_entity_poly.type
_entity_poly.pdbx_seq_one_letter_code
_entity_poly.pdbx_strand_id
1 'polypeptide(L)'
;VSKREEVQKMVNYILDKYHKIDVLINNAGISEFELFTDITDEDWNRMINNNLYSVFCTTQEVLPNMISRKNGCIINISSVWGIVGSSCETAYSVSKAGIDAITKSLAKELGPSNIRVNSIAPGVIDTEMNKRLGKEDIEKIIDETPLEKIGKPVDIAKCVNWLIEDEFTTGQIISINGGWLII
;
A
#
# COMPACT_ATOMS: atom_id res chain seq x y z
N VAL A 1 -3.61 -6.39 -12.00
CA VAL A 1 -4.56 -5.81 -11.03
C VAL A 1 -5.15 -4.46 -11.48
N SER A 2 -4.54 -3.76 -12.44
CA SER A 2 -5.09 -2.52 -13.02
C SER A 2 -6.23 -2.73 -14.04
N LYS A 3 -6.56 -3.98 -14.37
CA LYS A 3 -7.68 -4.34 -15.25
C LYS A 3 -8.77 -5.03 -14.44
N ARG A 4 -9.93 -4.39 -14.32
CA ARG A 4 -11.05 -4.89 -13.50
C ARG A 4 -11.46 -6.32 -13.86
N GLU A 5 -11.56 -6.64 -15.15
CA GLU A 5 -11.94 -8.00 -15.59
C GLU A 5 -10.99 -9.09 -15.07
N GLU A 6 -9.68 -8.79 -15.00
CA GLU A 6 -8.70 -9.73 -14.47
C GLU A 6 -8.81 -9.87 -12.95
N VAL A 7 -9.14 -8.77 -12.26
CA VAL A 7 -9.41 -8.79 -10.81
C VAL A 7 -10.65 -9.64 -10.52
N GLN A 8 -11.73 -9.46 -11.27
CA GLN A 8 -12.96 -10.25 -11.14
C GLN A 8 -12.70 -11.75 -11.36
N LYS A 9 -11.96 -12.11 -12.41
CA LYS A 9 -11.57 -13.51 -12.65
C LYS A 9 -10.78 -14.08 -11.49
N MET A 10 -9.83 -13.33 -10.97
CA MET A 10 -9.00 -13.74 -9.82
C MET A 10 -9.85 -13.96 -8.56
N VAL A 11 -10.71 -12.99 -8.22
CA VAL A 11 -11.56 -13.06 -7.03
C VAL A 11 -12.56 -14.23 -7.15
N ASN A 12 -13.24 -14.38 -8.32
CA ASN A 12 -14.16 -15.47 -8.56
C ASN A 12 -13.46 -16.83 -8.43
N TYR A 13 -12.28 -17.00 -9.02
CA TYR A 13 -11.49 -18.23 -8.89
C TYR A 13 -11.19 -18.58 -7.42
N ILE A 14 -10.83 -17.58 -6.60
CA ILE A 14 -10.55 -17.80 -5.16
C ILE A 14 -11.83 -18.18 -4.43
N LEU A 15 -12.94 -17.49 -4.69
CA LEU A 15 -14.22 -17.75 -4.04
C LEU A 15 -14.81 -19.10 -4.43
N ASP A 16 -14.69 -19.51 -5.69
CA ASP A 16 -15.13 -20.82 -6.15
C ASP A 16 -14.34 -21.95 -5.46
N LYS A 17 -13.05 -21.74 -5.22
CA LYS A 17 -12.17 -22.77 -4.65
C LYS A 17 -12.17 -22.80 -3.12
N TYR A 18 -12.19 -21.63 -2.47
CA TYR A 18 -12.01 -21.50 -1.01
C TYR A 18 -13.23 -20.96 -0.29
N HIS A 19 -14.24 -20.47 -1.00
CA HIS A 19 -15.52 -19.95 -0.52
C HIS A 19 -15.41 -18.66 0.32
N LYS A 20 -14.19 -18.20 0.63
CA LYS A 20 -13.94 -17.02 1.44
C LYS A 20 -12.60 -16.35 1.11
N ILE A 21 -12.52 -15.06 1.43
CA ILE A 21 -11.30 -14.28 1.48
C ILE A 21 -11.27 -13.60 2.86
N ASP A 22 -10.34 -13.98 3.71
CA ASP A 22 -10.24 -13.44 5.08
C ASP A 22 -9.33 -12.20 5.13
N VAL A 23 -8.30 -12.18 4.29
CA VAL A 23 -7.31 -11.10 4.23
C VAL A 23 -7.09 -10.67 2.79
N LEU A 24 -7.10 -9.36 2.55
CA LEU A 24 -6.66 -8.74 1.30
C LEU A 24 -5.42 -7.87 1.57
N ILE A 25 -4.31 -8.16 0.87
CA ILE A 25 -3.10 -7.34 0.93
C ILE A 25 -2.91 -6.67 -0.42
N ASN A 26 -3.12 -5.37 -0.49
CA ASN A 26 -2.88 -4.55 -1.68
C ASN A 26 -1.42 -4.09 -1.69
N ASN A 27 -0.53 -4.91 -2.25
CA ASN A 27 0.90 -4.65 -2.29
C ASN A 27 1.41 -4.23 -3.67
N ALA A 28 0.74 -4.61 -4.75
CA ALA A 28 1.18 -4.32 -6.11
C ALA A 28 1.30 -2.81 -6.36
N GLY A 29 2.41 -2.37 -6.93
CA GLY A 29 2.64 -0.97 -7.24
C GLY A 29 3.91 -0.76 -8.04
N ILE A 30 4.00 0.40 -8.65
CA ILE A 30 5.16 0.90 -9.41
C ILE A 30 5.61 2.23 -8.85
N SER A 31 6.85 2.62 -9.11
CA SER A 31 7.38 3.95 -8.81
C SER A 31 8.27 4.40 -9.95
N GLU A 32 8.16 5.67 -10.31
CA GLU A 32 8.97 6.34 -11.33
C GLU A 32 9.47 7.67 -10.79
N PHE A 33 10.62 8.06 -11.27
CA PHE A 33 11.31 9.27 -10.84
C PHE A 33 11.33 10.27 -12.00
N GLU A 34 10.54 11.33 -11.89
CA GLU A 34 10.36 12.31 -12.95
C GLU A 34 10.00 13.68 -12.39
N LEU A 35 10.54 14.75 -12.99
CA LEU A 35 10.14 16.11 -12.65
C LEU A 35 8.65 16.33 -12.99
N PHE A 36 7.94 17.07 -12.16
CA PHE A 36 6.51 17.31 -12.36
C PHE A 36 6.18 17.91 -13.73
N THR A 37 7.07 18.77 -14.26
CA THR A 37 6.93 19.39 -15.59
C THR A 37 7.02 18.41 -16.75
N ASP A 38 7.63 17.26 -16.53
CA ASP A 38 7.95 16.29 -17.57
C ASP A 38 6.98 15.10 -17.56
N ILE A 39 6.19 14.94 -16.45
CA ILE A 39 5.18 13.89 -16.33
C ILE A 39 4.15 14.03 -17.44
N THR A 40 4.04 13.02 -18.29
CA THR A 40 2.99 12.96 -19.31
C THR A 40 1.65 12.47 -18.74
N ASP A 41 0.56 12.75 -19.45
CA ASP A 41 -0.76 12.19 -19.09
C ASP A 41 -0.74 10.65 -19.08
N GLU A 42 0.08 10.02 -19.93
CA GLU A 42 0.24 8.57 -20.00
C GLU A 42 0.93 8.04 -18.74
N ASP A 43 2.03 8.66 -18.31
CA ASP A 43 2.77 8.27 -17.11
C ASP A 43 1.94 8.49 -15.85
N TRP A 44 1.27 9.63 -15.77
CA TRP A 44 0.30 9.90 -14.70
C TRP A 44 -0.78 8.83 -14.61
N ASN A 45 -1.46 8.55 -15.72
CA ASN A 45 -2.53 7.55 -15.77
C ASN A 45 -2.02 6.15 -15.45
N ARG A 46 -0.81 5.80 -15.92
CA ARG A 46 -0.17 4.52 -15.62
C ARG A 46 0.10 4.38 -14.12
N MET A 47 0.63 5.43 -13.47
CA MET A 47 0.88 5.45 -12.02
C MET A 47 -0.41 5.30 -11.22
N ILE A 48 -1.42 6.11 -11.53
CA ILE A 48 -2.72 6.07 -10.84
C ILE A 48 -3.42 4.72 -11.05
N ASN A 49 -3.42 4.19 -12.26
CA ASN A 49 -4.06 2.91 -12.56
C ASN A 49 -3.39 1.73 -11.86
N ASN A 50 -2.06 1.71 -11.80
CA ASN A 50 -1.35 0.60 -11.16
C ASN A 50 -1.37 0.68 -9.63
N ASN A 51 -1.27 1.88 -9.05
CA ASN A 51 -1.11 2.02 -7.61
C ASN A 51 -2.43 2.24 -6.87
N LEU A 52 -3.34 3.07 -7.43
CA LEU A 52 -4.54 3.51 -6.73
C LEU A 52 -5.80 2.81 -7.25
N TYR A 53 -6.02 2.82 -8.56
CA TYR A 53 -7.19 2.18 -9.15
C TYR A 53 -7.19 0.67 -8.93
N SER A 54 -6.03 0.03 -8.91
CA SER A 54 -5.90 -1.39 -8.56
C SER A 54 -6.41 -1.69 -7.15
N VAL A 55 -6.07 -0.86 -6.16
CA VAL A 55 -6.55 -0.98 -4.77
C VAL A 55 -8.07 -0.83 -4.71
N PHE A 56 -8.62 0.15 -5.44
CA PHE A 56 -10.06 0.31 -5.57
C PHE A 56 -10.72 -0.94 -6.15
N CYS A 57 -10.21 -1.47 -7.28
CA CYS A 57 -10.78 -2.65 -7.94
C CYS A 57 -10.75 -3.89 -7.05
N THR A 58 -9.58 -4.23 -6.51
CA THR A 58 -9.42 -5.45 -5.70
C THR A 58 -10.28 -5.39 -4.43
N THR A 59 -10.30 -4.24 -3.78
CA THR A 59 -11.09 -4.04 -2.57
C THR A 59 -12.58 -4.16 -2.87
N GLN A 60 -13.07 -3.47 -3.91
CA GLN A 60 -14.49 -3.51 -4.27
C GLN A 60 -14.97 -4.91 -4.63
N GLU A 61 -14.17 -5.73 -5.31
CA GLU A 61 -14.54 -7.09 -5.67
C GLU A 61 -14.52 -8.08 -4.48
N VAL A 62 -13.67 -7.84 -3.48
CA VAL A 62 -13.56 -8.71 -2.29
C VAL A 62 -14.61 -8.37 -1.23
N LEU A 63 -15.00 -7.11 -1.10
CA LEU A 63 -15.87 -6.61 -0.04
C LEU A 63 -17.21 -7.35 0.11
N PRO A 64 -17.97 -7.71 -0.96
CA PRO A 64 -19.24 -8.43 -0.79
C PRO A 64 -19.11 -9.72 0.02
N ASN A 65 -18.01 -10.48 -0.18
CA ASN A 65 -17.75 -11.70 0.59
C ASN A 65 -17.42 -11.39 2.06
N MET A 66 -16.57 -10.39 2.33
CA MET A 66 -16.23 -10.01 3.70
C MET A 66 -17.45 -9.44 4.46
N ILE A 67 -18.24 -8.58 3.82
CA ILE A 67 -19.44 -7.97 4.41
C ILE A 67 -20.47 -9.04 4.79
N SER A 68 -20.73 -9.99 3.89
CA SER A 68 -21.71 -11.06 4.14
C SER A 68 -21.34 -11.95 5.32
N ARG A 69 -20.04 -12.11 5.57
CA ARG A 69 -19.50 -12.90 6.70
C ARG A 69 -19.26 -12.07 7.97
N LYS A 70 -19.34 -10.74 7.88
CA LYS A 70 -18.98 -9.80 8.94
C LYS A 70 -17.58 -10.07 9.50
N ASN A 71 -16.64 -10.32 8.62
CA ASN A 71 -15.25 -10.60 8.97
C ASN A 71 -14.32 -10.31 7.80
N GLY A 72 -13.24 -9.55 8.05
CA GLY A 72 -12.23 -9.27 7.05
C GLY A 72 -11.10 -8.37 7.57
N CYS A 73 -9.95 -8.49 6.92
CA CYS A 73 -8.80 -7.64 7.15
C CYS A 73 -8.24 -7.17 5.81
N ILE A 74 -8.16 -5.86 5.62
CA ILE A 74 -7.58 -5.24 4.43
C ILE A 74 -6.33 -4.48 4.84
N ILE A 75 -5.20 -4.79 4.20
CA ILE A 75 -3.91 -4.14 4.45
C ILE A 75 -3.43 -3.56 3.13
N ASN A 76 -3.27 -2.25 3.10
CA ASN A 76 -2.77 -1.52 1.95
C ASN A 76 -1.29 -1.18 2.15
N ILE A 77 -0.46 -1.35 1.14
CA ILE A 77 0.93 -0.91 1.17
C ILE A 77 1.03 0.47 0.52
N SER A 78 1.13 1.48 1.37
CA SER A 78 1.34 2.87 1.00
C SER A 78 2.85 3.20 0.88
N SER A 79 3.26 4.34 1.33
CA SER A 79 4.66 4.83 1.41
C SER A 79 4.72 6.02 2.36
N VAL A 80 5.88 6.26 2.96
CA VAL A 80 6.15 7.56 3.63
C VAL A 80 5.92 8.74 2.68
N TRP A 81 6.12 8.57 1.37
CA TRP A 81 5.84 9.58 0.37
C TRP A 81 4.34 9.87 0.18
N GLY A 82 3.45 8.97 0.56
CA GLY A 82 2.02 9.24 0.66
C GLY A 82 1.67 10.19 1.81
N ILE A 83 2.53 10.29 2.81
CA ILE A 83 2.32 11.14 4.00
C ILE A 83 2.94 12.52 3.81
N VAL A 84 4.20 12.59 3.35
CA VAL A 84 4.96 13.86 3.29
C VAL A 84 5.24 14.35 1.86
N GLY A 85 4.99 13.51 0.84
CA GLY A 85 5.40 13.80 -0.54
C GLY A 85 6.89 13.62 -0.79
N SER A 86 7.27 13.57 -2.08
CA SER A 86 8.66 13.50 -2.50
C SER A 86 8.88 14.32 -3.76
N SER A 87 10.03 14.99 -3.84
CA SER A 87 10.47 15.62 -5.09
C SER A 87 10.70 14.55 -6.16
N CYS A 88 10.37 14.86 -7.40
CA CYS A 88 10.46 13.97 -8.56
C CYS A 88 9.63 12.67 -8.48
N GLU A 89 8.77 12.52 -7.49
CA GLU A 89 7.85 11.37 -7.32
C GLU A 89 6.41 11.84 -7.05
N THR A 90 5.98 12.96 -7.65
CA THR A 90 4.67 13.56 -7.37
C THR A 90 3.53 12.60 -7.70
N ALA A 91 3.51 11.96 -8.87
CA ALA A 91 2.45 11.01 -9.26
C ALA A 91 2.40 9.79 -8.31
N TYR A 92 3.57 9.29 -7.90
CA TYR A 92 3.69 8.22 -6.91
C TYR A 92 3.13 8.66 -5.56
N SER A 93 3.58 9.81 -5.05
CA SER A 93 3.13 10.38 -3.76
C SER A 93 1.61 10.57 -3.73
N VAL A 94 1.02 11.12 -4.79
CA VAL A 94 -0.45 11.28 -4.94
C VAL A 94 -1.14 9.92 -4.90
N SER A 95 -0.63 8.92 -5.63
CA SER A 95 -1.21 7.59 -5.63
C SER A 95 -1.22 6.95 -4.23
N LYS A 96 -0.14 7.13 -3.47
CA LYS A 96 0.02 6.58 -2.11
C LYS A 96 -0.80 7.36 -1.07
N ALA A 97 -0.88 8.68 -1.18
CA ALA A 97 -1.79 9.50 -0.37
C ALA A 97 -3.26 9.12 -0.61
N GLY A 98 -3.64 8.81 -1.87
CA GLY A 98 -4.96 8.28 -2.21
C GLY A 98 -5.26 6.95 -1.53
N ILE A 99 -4.28 6.05 -1.43
CA ILE A 99 -4.41 4.78 -0.68
C ILE A 99 -4.68 5.04 0.80
N ASP A 100 -3.98 6.00 1.40
CA ASP A 100 -4.16 6.36 2.81
C ASP A 100 -5.54 6.97 3.06
N ALA A 101 -6.05 7.77 2.13
CA ALA A 101 -7.41 8.29 2.18
C ALA A 101 -8.46 7.18 2.07
N ILE A 102 -8.31 6.23 1.13
CA ILE A 102 -9.16 5.04 1.01
C ILE A 102 -9.16 4.25 2.31
N THR A 103 -8.00 4.01 2.90
CA THR A 103 -7.84 3.27 4.16
C THR A 103 -8.68 3.89 5.29
N LYS A 104 -8.54 5.20 5.51
CA LYS A 104 -9.26 5.93 6.56
C LYS A 104 -10.77 5.94 6.33
N SER A 105 -11.19 6.10 5.08
CA SER A 105 -12.62 6.13 4.71
C SER A 105 -13.28 4.77 4.89
N LEU A 106 -12.66 3.71 4.34
CA LEU A 106 -13.20 2.35 4.44
C LEU A 106 -13.17 1.80 5.88
N ALA A 107 -12.19 2.17 6.70
CA ALA A 107 -12.18 1.78 8.11
C ALA A 107 -13.44 2.27 8.86
N LYS A 108 -13.90 3.49 8.56
CA LYS A 108 -15.14 4.04 9.14
C LYS A 108 -16.40 3.38 8.57
N GLU A 109 -16.41 3.15 7.26
CA GLU A 109 -17.56 2.58 6.55
C GLU A 109 -17.77 1.10 6.89
N LEU A 110 -16.69 0.34 7.02
CA LEU A 110 -16.71 -1.12 7.15
C LEU A 110 -16.59 -1.61 8.61
N GLY A 111 -16.22 -0.74 9.54
CA GLY A 111 -16.15 -1.07 10.96
C GLY A 111 -17.42 -1.74 11.51
N PRO A 112 -18.64 -1.24 11.21
CA PRO A 112 -19.90 -1.90 11.61
C PRO A 112 -20.08 -3.33 11.07
N SER A 113 -19.35 -3.69 10.01
CA SER A 113 -19.31 -5.03 9.43
C SER A 113 -18.14 -5.89 9.97
N ASN A 114 -17.46 -5.43 11.01
CA ASN A 114 -16.28 -6.10 11.59
C ASN A 114 -15.16 -6.36 10.56
N ILE A 115 -14.93 -5.40 9.67
CA ILE A 115 -13.85 -5.43 8.68
C ILE A 115 -12.87 -4.31 9.04
N ARG A 116 -11.61 -4.69 9.27
CA ARG A 116 -10.53 -3.76 9.59
C ARG A 116 -9.79 -3.37 8.31
N VAL A 117 -9.43 -2.10 8.19
CA VAL A 117 -8.68 -1.57 7.06
C VAL A 117 -7.54 -0.71 7.57
N ASN A 118 -6.30 -1.11 7.29
CA ASN A 118 -5.11 -0.38 7.69
C ASN A 118 -4.15 -0.21 6.50
N SER A 119 -3.25 0.72 6.63
CA SER A 119 -2.16 0.95 5.68
C SER A 119 -0.80 0.84 6.38
N ILE A 120 0.17 0.29 5.68
CA ILE A 120 1.57 0.36 6.08
C ILE A 120 2.25 1.35 5.14
N ALA A 121 3.00 2.28 5.69
CA ALA A 121 3.79 3.28 4.97
C ALA A 121 5.30 2.98 5.15
N PRO A 122 5.90 2.14 4.27
CA PRO A 122 7.32 1.86 4.33
C PRO A 122 8.16 3.10 4.02
N GLY A 123 9.34 3.20 4.66
CA GLY A 123 10.45 4.00 4.18
C GLY A 123 11.20 3.30 3.04
N VAL A 124 12.53 3.50 2.99
CA VAL A 124 13.36 2.83 1.99
C VAL A 124 13.60 1.38 2.39
N ILE A 125 13.16 0.47 1.54
CA ILE A 125 13.24 -0.98 1.74
C ILE A 125 14.11 -1.59 0.63
N ASP A 126 15.01 -2.50 0.97
CA ASP A 126 15.87 -3.23 0.03
C ASP A 126 15.02 -4.15 -0.86
N THR A 127 14.60 -3.60 -2.00
CA THR A 127 13.75 -4.27 -3.00
C THR A 127 14.20 -3.90 -4.40
N GLU A 128 13.67 -4.62 -5.40
CA GLU A 128 13.90 -4.33 -6.82
C GLU A 128 13.55 -2.88 -7.20
N MET A 129 12.48 -2.34 -6.63
CA MET A 129 12.05 -0.95 -6.87
C MET A 129 13.13 0.08 -6.52
N ASN A 130 13.93 -0.18 -5.50
CA ASN A 130 14.96 0.73 -5.00
C ASN A 130 16.36 0.46 -5.56
N LYS A 131 16.56 -0.53 -6.44
CA LYS A 131 17.85 -0.80 -7.10
C LYS A 131 18.36 0.34 -7.99
N ARG A 132 17.47 1.25 -8.35
CA ARG A 132 17.83 2.48 -9.08
C ARG A 132 18.65 3.49 -8.24
N LEU A 133 18.58 3.39 -6.91
CA LEU A 133 19.33 4.24 -6.00
C LEU A 133 20.82 3.85 -6.06
N GLY A 134 21.68 4.85 -6.24
CA GLY A 134 23.13 4.67 -6.20
C GLY A 134 23.63 4.34 -4.79
N LYS A 135 24.87 3.88 -4.68
CA LYS A 135 25.47 3.61 -3.37
C LYS A 135 25.51 4.85 -2.49
N GLU A 136 25.87 6.00 -3.05
CA GLU A 136 25.91 7.28 -2.34
C GLU A 136 24.53 7.69 -1.80
N ASP A 137 23.45 7.46 -2.59
CA ASP A 137 22.09 7.75 -2.14
C ASP A 137 21.69 6.84 -0.96
N ILE A 138 22.03 5.56 -1.05
CA ILE A 138 21.75 4.58 0.03
C ILE A 138 22.54 4.93 1.30
N GLU A 139 23.83 5.25 1.18
CA GLU A 139 24.66 5.67 2.32
C GLU A 139 24.09 6.92 2.98
N LYS A 140 23.69 7.92 2.21
CA LYS A 140 23.03 9.13 2.72
C LYS A 140 21.73 8.83 3.46
N ILE A 141 20.89 7.97 2.91
CA ILE A 141 19.63 7.55 3.56
C ILE A 141 19.91 6.81 4.87
N ILE A 142 20.96 5.97 4.91
CA ILE A 142 21.39 5.27 6.12
C ILE A 142 21.84 6.28 7.19
N ASP A 143 22.66 7.26 6.82
CA ASP A 143 23.14 8.31 7.73
C ASP A 143 21.99 9.17 8.28
N GLU A 144 20.95 9.41 7.49
CA GLU A 144 19.76 10.15 7.91
C GLU A 144 18.77 9.28 8.73
N THR A 145 18.94 7.96 8.73
CA THR A 145 18.04 7.03 9.41
C THR A 145 18.53 6.72 10.82
N PRO A 146 17.78 7.02 11.89
CA PRO A 146 18.20 6.77 13.28
C PRO A 146 18.63 5.33 13.59
N LEU A 147 18.05 4.33 12.90
CA LEU A 147 18.48 2.95 13.04
C LEU A 147 19.67 2.55 12.15
N GLU A 148 20.31 3.53 11.48
CA GLU A 148 21.54 3.37 10.67
C GLU A 148 21.47 2.21 9.66
N LYS A 149 20.34 2.04 9.00
CA LYS A 149 20.09 1.00 7.99
C LYS A 149 18.85 1.28 7.17
N ILE A 150 18.78 0.72 5.97
CA ILE A 150 17.52 0.58 5.22
C ILE A 150 16.73 -0.64 5.72
N GLY A 151 15.41 -0.61 5.50
CA GLY A 151 14.53 -1.72 5.86
C GLY A 151 14.70 -2.93 4.92
N LYS A 152 14.16 -4.06 5.34
CA LYS A 152 14.08 -5.29 4.51
C LYS A 152 12.61 -5.67 4.33
N PRO A 153 12.25 -6.42 3.27
CA PRO A 153 10.87 -6.89 3.07
C PRO A 153 10.27 -7.59 4.28
N VAL A 154 11.10 -8.34 5.03
CA VAL A 154 10.67 -9.02 6.25
C VAL A 154 10.21 -8.06 7.35
N ASP A 155 10.70 -6.82 7.40
CA ASP A 155 10.30 -5.84 8.40
C ASP A 155 8.86 -5.37 8.13
N ILE A 156 8.50 -5.24 6.85
CA ILE A 156 7.12 -4.95 6.43
C ILE A 156 6.23 -6.17 6.67
N ALA A 157 6.67 -7.38 6.32
CA ALA A 157 5.92 -8.61 6.52
C ALA A 157 5.57 -8.87 7.99
N LYS A 158 6.44 -8.52 8.94
CA LYS A 158 6.15 -8.59 10.39
C LYS A 158 4.98 -7.69 10.78
N CYS A 159 4.94 -6.47 10.24
CA CYS A 159 3.82 -5.54 10.49
C CYS A 159 2.52 -6.07 9.86
N VAL A 160 2.59 -6.64 8.65
CA VAL A 160 1.44 -7.31 8.01
C VAL A 160 0.89 -8.41 8.91
N ASN A 161 1.74 -9.31 9.41
CA ASN A 161 1.33 -10.40 10.28
C ASN A 161 0.71 -9.89 11.58
N TRP A 162 1.32 -8.89 12.20
CA TRP A 162 0.74 -8.25 13.38
C TRP A 162 -0.66 -7.68 13.10
N LEU A 163 -0.86 -6.96 11.99
CA LEU A 163 -2.16 -6.42 11.61
C LEU A 163 -3.21 -7.49 11.30
N ILE A 164 -2.79 -8.68 10.83
CA ILE A 164 -3.70 -9.80 10.61
C ILE A 164 -4.21 -10.34 11.96
N GLU A 165 -3.32 -10.49 12.94
CA GLU A 165 -3.62 -11.06 14.26
C GLU A 165 -4.31 -10.07 15.21
N ASP A 166 -4.04 -8.78 15.08
CA ASP A 166 -4.65 -7.73 15.91
C ASP A 166 -6.12 -7.53 15.55
N GLU A 167 -6.98 -7.41 16.56
CA GLU A 167 -8.43 -7.29 16.35
C GLU A 167 -8.99 -5.88 16.61
N PHE A 168 -8.14 -4.94 17.06
CA PHE A 168 -8.62 -3.62 17.48
C PHE A 168 -8.05 -2.44 16.68
N THR A 169 -7.05 -2.67 15.83
CA THR A 169 -6.45 -1.63 14.99
C THR A 169 -7.19 -1.51 13.66
N THR A 170 -7.75 -0.34 13.36
CA THR A 170 -8.34 -0.01 12.07
C THR A 170 -8.17 1.48 11.75
N GLY A 171 -8.11 1.84 10.48
CA GLY A 171 -7.97 3.21 9.99
C GLY A 171 -6.58 3.82 10.17
N GLN A 172 -5.58 3.02 10.54
CA GLN A 172 -4.25 3.51 10.83
C GLN A 172 -3.34 3.47 9.61
N ILE A 173 -2.42 4.44 9.55
CA ILE A 173 -1.29 4.48 8.62
C ILE A 173 -0.03 4.24 9.48
N ILE A 174 0.53 3.03 9.39
CA ILE A 174 1.64 2.62 10.25
C ILE A 174 2.94 2.78 9.47
N SER A 175 3.76 3.73 9.91
CA SER A 175 5.05 4.00 9.27
C SER A 175 6.13 3.05 9.77
N ILE A 176 6.79 2.36 8.83
CA ILE A 176 7.91 1.43 9.09
C ILE A 176 9.13 1.94 8.29
N ASN A 177 9.93 2.81 8.90
CA ASN A 177 10.97 3.55 8.20
C ASN A 177 12.29 3.72 8.96
N GLY A 178 12.49 3.01 10.08
CA GLY A 178 13.72 3.11 10.88
C GLY A 178 13.91 4.44 11.62
N GLY A 179 12.88 5.29 11.65
CA GLY A 179 12.93 6.63 12.23
C GLY A 179 13.34 7.72 11.21
N TRP A 180 13.53 7.37 9.95
CA TRP A 180 13.89 8.33 8.89
C TRP A 180 12.88 9.48 8.76
N LEU A 181 11.59 9.18 8.92
CA LEU A 181 10.52 10.17 9.03
C LEU A 181 9.74 9.93 10.33
N ILE A 182 9.72 10.93 11.19
CA ILE A 182 8.92 10.96 12.43
C ILE A 182 7.81 11.99 12.20
N ILE A 183 6.54 11.54 12.27
CA ILE A 183 5.36 12.34 11.93
C ILE A 183 4.42 12.34 13.11
#